data_ea0d7f1a8a9eb58ef3a66a1aab43fbf1
#
_entry.id   ea0d7f1a8a9eb58ef3a66a1aab43fbf1
#
_cell.length_a   1.000
_cell.length_b   1.000
_cell.length_c   1.000
_cell.angle_alpha   90.00
_cell.angle_beta   90.00
_cell.angle_gamma   90.00
#
_symmetry.space_group_name_H-M   'P 1'
#
loop_
_entity.id
_entity.type
_entity.pdbx_description
1 polymer ?
#
loop_
_entity_poly.entity_id
_entity_poly.type
_entity_poly.pdbx_seq_one_letter_code
_entity_poly.pdbx_strand_id
1 'polypeptide(L)'
;MAKRLLSGIILNSNTTTLKSSLPILSKKVHTQIPTKEIQIPVKFGHISGKLWGSGDKQPILALHGWQDNAGTWDPLIPMIIKDRPILALDFPGHGLSSWIPPGMLYYQWELPRVILYLKEYFKMDKVSLMSHSMGAIASMRFATVFPDDVEFFIAIDSLIYDDYDLNSVVNRISKTLRKGLVAQTRLDQEPPTYTVDEMIKLWHLGTRKSVALESVPHLLKRGAKQSKSDPTKYYFSRDSRLKYTLFNPEDRKFVEALVKRLKCPTLYVKAIDSPFSADPYSIEMREILEQINEKYEFHFVPGTHHVHLNNPEVVAPLIKKFVQKHNLSI
;
A
#
# COMPACT_ATOMS: atom_id res chain seq x y z
N MET A 1 15.49 -8.86 22.98
CA MET A 1 14.02 -8.63 22.90
C MET A 1 13.42 -8.96 21.54
N ALA A 2 14.09 -8.71 20.43
CA ALA A 2 13.57 -8.96 19.07
C ALA A 2 13.29 -10.44 18.72
N LYS A 3 13.99 -11.42 19.27
CA LYS A 3 13.71 -12.86 19.05
C LYS A 3 12.29 -13.31 19.45
N ARG A 4 11.60 -12.56 20.33
CA ARG A 4 10.18 -12.82 20.70
C ARG A 4 9.17 -12.14 19.76
N LEU A 5 9.58 -11.15 18.95
CA LEU A 5 8.68 -10.38 18.11
C LEU A 5 8.15 -11.19 16.90
N LEU A 6 8.92 -12.14 16.39
CA LEU A 6 8.53 -12.94 15.24
C LEU A 6 8.09 -14.38 15.57
N SER A 7 8.24 -14.84 16.83
CA SER A 7 7.90 -16.20 17.24
C SER A 7 6.42 -16.46 17.49
N GLY A 8 5.59 -15.43 17.58
CA GLY A 8 4.12 -15.54 17.73
C GLY A 8 3.34 -15.53 16.39
N ILE A 9 4.02 -15.55 15.28
CA ILE A 9 3.40 -15.51 13.95
C ILE A 9 2.95 -16.92 13.56
N ILE A 10 1.65 -17.12 13.38
CA ILE A 10 1.09 -18.40 12.91
C ILE A 10 1.55 -18.63 11.47
N LEU A 11 2.36 -19.68 11.27
CA LEU A 11 2.78 -20.15 9.95
C LEU A 11 1.68 -21.04 9.38
N ASN A 12 0.96 -20.58 8.37
CA ASN A 12 0.08 -21.45 7.60
C ASN A 12 0.81 -21.88 6.33
N SER A 13 1.23 -23.17 6.29
CA SER A 13 1.96 -23.79 5.17
C SER A 13 1.10 -24.13 3.95
N ASN A 14 -0.21 -23.84 3.98
CA ASN A 14 -1.18 -24.28 2.97
C ASN A 14 -1.78 -23.13 2.12
N THR A 15 -1.00 -22.13 1.75
CA THR A 15 -1.41 -21.25 0.65
C THR A 15 -0.99 -21.90 -0.67
N THR A 16 -1.97 -22.37 -1.43
CA THR A 16 -1.77 -22.76 -2.83
C THR A 16 -1.44 -21.50 -3.64
N THR A 17 -0.18 -21.09 -3.55
CA THR A 17 0.38 -20.08 -4.46
C THR A 17 0.40 -20.69 -5.86
N LEU A 18 0.01 -19.91 -6.86
CA LEU A 18 0.19 -20.24 -8.28
C LEU A 18 1.58 -20.81 -8.49
N LYS A 19 1.68 -22.14 -8.68
CA LYS A 19 2.94 -22.76 -9.08
C LYS A 19 3.35 -22.14 -10.40
N SER A 20 4.57 -21.67 -10.46
CA SER A 20 5.19 -20.88 -11.51
C SER A 20 5.13 -21.55 -12.88
N SER A 21 4.07 -21.28 -13.64
CA SER A 21 4.03 -21.47 -15.09
C SER A 21 4.08 -20.14 -15.86
N LEU A 22 4.33 -19.03 -15.16
CA LEU A 22 4.61 -17.75 -15.81
C LEU A 22 6.05 -17.72 -16.31
N PRO A 23 6.32 -17.26 -17.55
CA PRO A 23 7.67 -17.23 -18.11
C PRO A 23 8.59 -16.37 -17.22
N ILE A 24 9.71 -16.98 -16.82
CA ILE A 24 10.75 -16.34 -16.02
C ILE A 24 11.45 -15.31 -16.88
N LEU A 25 11.17 -14.04 -16.67
CA LEU A 25 11.91 -12.93 -17.27
C LEU A 25 13.25 -12.77 -16.54
N SER A 26 14.32 -13.01 -17.32
CA SER A 26 15.74 -12.66 -17.16
C SER A 26 16.46 -13.04 -15.86
N LYS A 27 17.45 -13.92 -16.05
CA LYS A 27 18.54 -14.21 -15.11
C LYS A 27 19.46 -12.99 -14.95
N LYS A 28 19.32 -12.25 -13.84
CA LYS A 28 20.45 -11.63 -13.16
C LYS A 28 20.59 -12.37 -11.82
N VAL A 29 21.78 -12.91 -11.56
CA VAL A 29 22.14 -13.54 -10.30
C VAL A 29 22.18 -12.44 -9.24
N HIS A 30 21.02 -12.15 -8.63
CA HIS A 30 20.97 -11.49 -7.34
C HIS A 30 20.88 -12.58 -6.28
N THR A 31 21.73 -12.53 -5.28
CA THR A 31 21.55 -13.28 -4.02
C THR A 31 20.06 -13.12 -3.64
N GLN A 32 19.31 -14.24 -3.65
CA GLN A 32 17.88 -14.18 -3.37
C GLN A 32 17.69 -13.66 -1.95
N ILE A 33 17.14 -12.46 -1.83
CA ILE A 33 16.75 -11.90 -0.54
C ILE A 33 15.69 -12.81 0.05
N PRO A 34 15.88 -13.36 1.27
CA PRO A 34 14.90 -14.25 1.86
C PRO A 34 13.57 -13.52 2.04
N THR A 35 12.49 -14.21 1.70
CA THR A 35 11.13 -13.72 1.90
C THR A 35 10.29 -14.73 2.67
N LYS A 36 9.36 -14.24 3.49
CA LYS A 36 8.46 -15.05 4.28
C LYS A 36 7.06 -14.45 4.29
N GLU A 37 6.05 -15.27 4.00
CA GLU A 37 4.66 -14.87 4.23
C GLU A 37 4.33 -14.93 5.72
N ILE A 38 3.66 -13.91 6.22
CA ILE A 38 3.21 -13.84 7.60
C ILE A 38 1.73 -13.50 7.68
N GLN A 39 1.09 -13.94 8.75
CA GLN A 39 -0.28 -13.61 9.08
C GLN A 39 -0.34 -13.04 10.50
N ILE A 40 -0.91 -11.86 10.63
CA ILE A 40 -1.05 -11.13 11.89
C ILE A 40 -2.52 -11.24 12.29
N PRO A 41 -2.85 -11.88 13.43
CA PRO A 41 -4.24 -12.10 13.81
C PRO A 41 -4.96 -10.78 14.11
N VAL A 42 -6.18 -10.65 13.64
CA VAL A 42 -7.13 -9.58 13.99
C VAL A 42 -8.47 -10.20 14.33
N LYS A 43 -9.38 -9.43 14.98
CA LYS A 43 -10.68 -9.96 15.44
C LYS A 43 -11.56 -10.56 14.32
N PHE A 44 -11.37 -10.13 13.08
CA PHE A 44 -12.11 -10.60 11.91
C PHE A 44 -11.30 -11.54 11.00
N GLY A 45 -10.16 -12.06 11.46
CA GLY A 45 -9.30 -12.94 10.69
C GLY A 45 -7.82 -12.60 10.84
N HIS A 46 -7.17 -12.20 9.75
CA HIS A 46 -5.75 -11.84 9.75
C HIS A 46 -5.41 -10.72 8.75
N ILE A 47 -4.33 -10.02 9.04
CA ILE A 47 -3.62 -9.15 8.10
C ILE A 47 -2.44 -9.95 7.57
N SER A 48 -2.34 -10.10 6.25
CA SER A 48 -1.22 -10.78 5.60
C SER A 48 -0.10 -9.80 5.25
N GLY A 49 1.12 -10.31 5.22
CA GLY A 49 2.27 -9.53 4.78
C GLY A 49 3.38 -10.41 4.26
N LYS A 50 4.19 -9.83 3.38
CA LYS A 50 5.42 -10.41 2.86
C LYS A 50 6.61 -9.74 3.54
N LEU A 51 7.28 -10.47 4.42
CA LEU A 51 8.49 -10.04 5.09
C LEU A 51 9.68 -10.28 4.17
N TRP A 52 10.44 -9.24 3.89
CA TRP A 52 11.68 -9.25 3.11
C TRP A 52 12.88 -9.08 4.03
N GLY A 53 13.92 -9.84 3.76
CA GLY A 53 15.12 -9.85 4.60
C GLY A 53 14.96 -10.70 5.86
N SER A 54 16.01 -10.68 6.66
CA SER A 54 16.09 -11.39 7.95
C SER A 54 16.79 -10.49 8.96
N GLY A 55 16.60 -10.78 10.23
CA GLY A 55 17.26 -10.04 11.32
C GLY A 55 16.31 -9.69 12.45
N ASP A 56 16.91 -9.18 13.54
CA ASP A 56 16.19 -8.86 14.77
C ASP A 56 15.75 -7.38 14.83
N LYS A 57 16.06 -6.58 13.80
CA LYS A 57 15.64 -5.19 13.74
C LYS A 57 14.13 -5.10 13.46
N GLN A 58 13.50 -4.07 13.99
CA GLN A 58 12.13 -3.70 13.70
C GLN A 58 11.93 -3.49 12.19
N PRO A 59 10.93 -4.12 11.54
CA PRO A 59 10.74 -3.98 10.11
C PRO A 59 10.23 -2.57 9.74
N ILE A 60 10.57 -2.14 8.53
CA ILE A 60 9.89 -1.02 7.88
C ILE A 60 8.55 -1.53 7.36
N LEU A 61 7.47 -0.78 7.58
CA LEU A 61 6.14 -1.11 7.06
C LEU A 61 5.98 -0.53 5.66
N ALA A 62 5.81 -1.40 4.65
CA ALA A 62 5.56 -1.00 3.28
C ALA A 62 4.06 -1.16 2.96
N LEU A 63 3.37 -0.04 2.66
CA LEU A 63 1.92 0.08 2.57
C LEU A 63 1.47 0.45 1.16
N HIS A 64 0.63 -0.38 0.55
CA HIS A 64 0.20 -0.28 -0.84
C HIS A 64 -0.97 0.69 -1.07
N GLY A 65 -1.28 0.97 -2.34
CA GLY A 65 -2.40 1.80 -2.80
C GLY A 65 -3.76 1.09 -2.81
N TRP A 66 -4.82 1.85 -3.17
CA TRP A 66 -6.18 1.33 -3.26
C TRP A 66 -6.32 0.22 -4.30
N GLN A 67 -6.95 -0.89 -3.91
CA GLN A 67 -7.14 -2.11 -4.71
C GLN A 67 -5.85 -2.77 -5.21
N ASP A 68 -4.72 -2.45 -4.61
CA ASP A 68 -3.41 -3.01 -4.83
C ASP A 68 -3.11 -4.12 -3.79
N ASN A 69 -1.87 -4.51 -3.60
CA ASN A 69 -1.43 -5.46 -2.57
C ASN A 69 0.10 -5.39 -2.37
N ALA A 70 0.62 -6.16 -1.42
CA ALA A 70 2.05 -6.18 -1.09
C ALA A 70 2.98 -6.54 -2.27
N GLY A 71 2.47 -7.17 -3.32
CA GLY A 71 3.22 -7.47 -4.54
C GLY A 71 3.69 -6.23 -5.30
N THR A 72 3.10 -5.07 -5.06
CA THR A 72 3.50 -3.78 -5.66
C THR A 72 4.96 -3.41 -5.32
N TRP A 73 5.47 -3.95 -4.20
CA TRP A 73 6.82 -3.70 -3.70
C TRP A 73 7.88 -4.66 -4.22
N ASP A 74 7.48 -5.74 -4.90
CA ASP A 74 8.39 -6.80 -5.38
C ASP A 74 9.55 -6.29 -6.24
N PRO A 75 9.39 -5.29 -7.14
CA PRO A 75 10.51 -4.76 -7.90
C PRO A 75 11.41 -3.80 -7.12
N LEU A 76 10.85 -2.98 -6.21
CA LEU A 76 11.60 -1.92 -5.53
C LEU A 76 12.39 -2.44 -4.32
N ILE A 77 11.80 -3.27 -3.46
CA ILE A 77 12.43 -3.71 -2.21
C ILE A 77 13.80 -4.36 -2.46
N PRO A 78 13.98 -5.26 -3.43
CA PRO A 78 15.30 -5.85 -3.69
C PRO A 78 16.40 -4.85 -4.04
N MET A 79 16.02 -3.65 -4.50
CA MET A 79 16.99 -2.62 -4.87
C MET A 79 17.42 -1.75 -3.69
N ILE A 80 16.61 -1.70 -2.61
CA ILE A 80 16.84 -0.78 -1.48
C ILE A 80 17.22 -1.47 -0.18
N ILE A 81 16.71 -2.68 0.05
CA ILE A 81 16.92 -3.41 1.32
C ILE A 81 18.41 -3.71 1.55
N LYS A 82 18.87 -3.47 2.78
CA LYS A 82 20.25 -3.70 3.18
C LYS A 82 20.33 -4.52 4.46
N ASP A 83 20.07 -3.94 5.59
CA ASP A 83 20.32 -4.52 6.92
C ASP A 83 19.12 -4.47 7.86
N ARG A 84 17.97 -4.03 7.35
CA ARG A 84 16.71 -3.96 8.08
C ARG A 84 15.58 -4.65 7.30
N PRO A 85 14.79 -5.53 7.93
CA PRO A 85 13.67 -6.18 7.24
C PRO A 85 12.61 -5.16 6.78
N ILE A 86 11.92 -5.48 5.70
CA ILE A 86 10.78 -4.71 5.21
C ILE A 86 9.55 -5.61 5.19
N LEU A 87 8.49 -5.19 5.85
CA LEU A 87 7.20 -5.88 5.89
C LEU A 87 6.21 -5.19 4.95
N ALA A 88 6.06 -5.74 3.76
CA ALA A 88 5.03 -5.33 2.82
C ALA A 88 3.70 -5.97 3.21
N LEU A 89 2.70 -5.14 3.55
CA LEU A 89 1.40 -5.57 4.05
C LEU A 89 0.34 -5.59 2.95
N ASP A 90 -0.64 -6.47 3.11
CA ASP A 90 -1.93 -6.34 2.45
C ASP A 90 -2.91 -5.71 3.44
N PHE A 91 -3.47 -4.55 3.13
CA PHE A 91 -4.54 -3.96 3.94
C PHE A 91 -5.77 -4.89 4.00
N PRO A 92 -6.63 -4.79 5.04
CA PRO A 92 -7.88 -5.54 5.09
C PRO A 92 -8.66 -5.45 3.77
N GLY A 93 -9.16 -6.59 3.30
CA GLY A 93 -9.88 -6.70 2.03
C GLY A 93 -9.00 -6.78 0.77
N HIS A 94 -7.69 -6.62 0.89
CA HIS A 94 -6.74 -6.68 -0.22
C HIS A 94 -5.87 -7.92 -0.16
N GLY A 95 -5.33 -8.32 -1.30
CA GLY A 95 -4.34 -9.39 -1.42
C GLY A 95 -4.77 -10.68 -0.72
N LEU A 96 -3.98 -11.11 0.27
CA LEU A 96 -4.21 -12.31 1.08
C LEU A 96 -4.80 -12.00 2.47
N SER A 97 -5.05 -10.72 2.80
CA SER A 97 -5.69 -10.33 4.05
C SER A 97 -7.16 -10.68 4.09
N SER A 98 -7.67 -10.91 5.31
CA SER A 98 -9.10 -11.15 5.53
C SER A 98 -9.95 -9.94 5.13
N TRP A 99 -11.14 -10.21 4.67
CA TRP A 99 -12.18 -9.21 4.46
C TRP A 99 -12.77 -8.78 5.80
N ILE A 100 -13.25 -7.55 5.88
CA ILE A 100 -14.03 -7.10 7.03
C ILE A 100 -15.39 -7.83 7.07
N PRO A 101 -16.04 -7.98 8.25
CA PRO A 101 -17.31 -8.66 8.37
C PRO A 101 -18.39 -8.13 7.41
N PRO A 102 -19.35 -8.98 6.98
CA PRO A 102 -20.54 -8.53 6.28
C PRO A 102 -21.28 -7.42 7.05
N GLY A 103 -21.90 -6.49 6.34
CA GLY A 103 -22.59 -5.34 6.94
C GLY A 103 -21.69 -4.13 7.22
N MET A 104 -20.36 -4.30 7.22
CA MET A 104 -19.43 -3.19 7.39
C MET A 104 -18.95 -2.62 6.05
N LEU A 105 -18.54 -1.35 6.05
CA LEU A 105 -17.92 -0.68 4.91
C LEU A 105 -16.47 -0.32 5.24
N TYR A 106 -15.62 -0.31 4.22
CA TYR A 106 -14.25 0.18 4.34
C TYR A 106 -14.25 1.69 4.50
N TYR A 107 -13.50 2.17 5.50
CA TYR A 107 -13.42 3.57 5.84
C TYR A 107 -11.97 4.04 5.90
N GLN A 108 -11.71 5.24 5.40
CA GLN A 108 -10.35 5.75 5.21
C GLN A 108 -9.54 5.90 6.51
N TRP A 109 -10.16 6.15 7.66
CA TRP A 109 -9.48 6.25 8.95
C TRP A 109 -9.18 4.90 9.60
N GLU A 110 -9.71 3.79 9.07
CA GLU A 110 -9.31 2.45 9.48
C GLU A 110 -7.86 2.13 9.10
N LEU A 111 -7.33 2.75 8.04
CA LEU A 111 -5.98 2.48 7.57
C LEU A 111 -4.90 2.99 8.54
N PRO A 112 -4.94 4.24 9.07
CA PRO A 112 -4.05 4.66 10.16
C PRO A 112 -4.22 3.79 11.41
N ARG A 113 -5.44 3.32 11.72
CA ARG A 113 -5.68 2.39 12.84
C ARG A 113 -4.98 1.05 12.63
N VAL A 114 -4.87 0.56 11.40
CA VAL A 114 -4.07 -0.64 11.09
C VAL A 114 -2.59 -0.40 11.44
N ILE A 115 -2.02 0.76 11.12
CA ILE A 115 -0.63 1.10 11.46
C ILE A 115 -0.45 1.08 12.99
N LEU A 116 -1.37 1.72 13.73
CA LEU A 116 -1.35 1.72 15.19
C LEU A 116 -1.42 0.30 15.75
N TYR A 117 -2.34 -0.52 15.22
CA TYR A 117 -2.47 -1.91 15.63
C TYR A 117 -1.17 -2.70 15.43
N LEU A 118 -0.49 -2.52 14.30
CA LEU A 118 0.79 -3.18 14.01
C LEU A 118 1.90 -2.70 14.94
N LYS A 119 1.95 -1.39 15.22
CA LYS A 119 2.88 -0.82 16.20
C LYS A 119 2.73 -1.50 17.56
N GLU A 120 1.50 -1.61 18.05
CA GLU A 120 1.20 -2.25 19.35
C GLU A 120 1.46 -3.76 19.31
N TYR A 121 1.02 -4.45 18.25
CA TYR A 121 1.21 -5.90 18.09
C TYR A 121 2.67 -6.31 18.11
N PHE A 122 3.52 -5.60 17.37
CA PHE A 122 4.96 -5.85 17.32
C PHE A 122 5.75 -5.14 18.43
N LYS A 123 5.07 -4.38 19.29
CA LYS A 123 5.71 -3.58 20.37
C LYS A 123 6.81 -2.67 19.81
N MET A 124 6.52 -2.00 18.72
CA MET A 124 7.44 -1.08 18.09
C MET A 124 7.52 0.22 18.90
N ASP A 125 8.73 0.71 19.15
CA ASP A 125 8.92 2.02 19.76
C ASP A 125 8.41 3.12 18.82
N LYS A 126 8.94 3.14 17.60
CA LYS A 126 8.47 3.99 16.50
C LYS A 126 8.27 3.15 15.24
N VAL A 127 7.36 3.56 14.38
CA VAL A 127 7.20 2.93 13.06
C VAL A 127 8.01 3.66 12.00
N SER A 128 8.52 2.92 11.03
CA SER A 128 9.12 3.46 9.81
C SER A 128 8.22 3.09 8.65
N LEU A 129 7.83 4.08 7.87
CA LEU A 129 6.77 3.95 6.87
C LEU A 129 7.34 4.18 5.46
N MET A 130 7.06 3.25 4.55
CA MET A 130 7.26 3.39 3.11
C MET A 130 5.95 3.08 2.41
N SER A 131 5.34 4.05 1.72
CA SER A 131 3.94 3.94 1.37
C SER A 131 3.62 4.56 0.02
N HIS A 132 2.66 3.97 -0.68
CA HIS A 132 2.20 4.41 -1.99
C HIS A 132 0.72 4.82 -1.96
N SER A 133 0.38 5.94 -2.61
CA SER A 133 -1.02 6.34 -2.88
C SER A 133 -1.88 6.36 -1.60
N MET A 134 -2.97 5.60 -1.55
CA MET A 134 -3.83 5.44 -0.37
C MET A 134 -3.04 5.09 0.90
N GLY A 135 -2.03 4.22 0.78
CA GLY A 135 -1.14 3.88 1.89
C GLY A 135 -0.31 5.08 2.36
N ALA A 136 0.12 5.95 1.43
CA ALA A 136 0.87 7.17 1.78
C ALA A 136 -0.02 8.19 2.51
N ILE A 137 -1.28 8.35 2.08
CA ILE A 137 -2.25 9.19 2.78
C ILE A 137 -2.56 8.65 4.19
N ALA A 138 -2.69 7.32 4.33
CA ALA A 138 -2.86 6.68 5.64
C ALA A 138 -1.64 6.91 6.54
N SER A 139 -0.43 6.80 6.00
CA SER A 139 0.83 7.05 6.71
C SER A 139 0.98 8.51 7.11
N MET A 140 0.61 9.45 6.22
CA MET A 140 0.59 10.88 6.53
C MET A 140 -0.33 11.19 7.71
N ARG A 141 -1.57 10.65 7.69
CA ARG A 141 -2.51 10.79 8.81
C ARG A 141 -1.95 10.21 10.10
N PHE A 142 -1.36 9.02 10.03
CA PHE A 142 -0.75 8.41 11.21
C PHE A 142 0.41 9.28 11.74
N ALA A 143 1.33 9.70 10.88
CA ALA A 143 2.49 10.49 11.27
C ALA A 143 2.14 11.88 11.83
N THR A 144 0.98 12.42 11.47
CA THR A 144 0.53 13.72 11.97
C THR A 144 -0.34 13.63 13.21
N VAL A 145 -1.09 12.53 13.39
CA VAL A 145 -1.87 12.26 14.60
C VAL A 145 -0.94 11.78 15.73
N PHE A 146 0.06 10.95 15.40
CA PHE A 146 1.04 10.37 16.32
C PHE A 146 2.48 10.79 15.95
N PRO A 147 2.83 12.08 16.00
CA PRO A 147 4.09 12.59 15.45
C PRO A 147 5.34 12.05 16.14
N ASP A 148 5.25 11.62 17.37
CA ASP A 148 6.37 11.09 18.15
C ASP A 148 6.55 9.56 17.96
N ASP A 149 5.58 8.90 17.30
CA ASP A 149 5.55 7.46 17.04
C ASP A 149 6.16 7.08 15.69
N VAL A 150 6.68 8.02 14.90
CA VAL A 150 7.24 7.76 13.57
C VAL A 150 8.73 8.08 13.54
N GLU A 151 9.53 7.14 13.05
CA GLU A 151 10.97 7.30 12.85
C GLU A 151 11.24 8.07 11.56
N PHE A 152 10.66 7.63 10.45
CA PHE A 152 10.69 8.30 9.15
C PHE A 152 9.50 7.88 8.27
N PHE A 153 9.25 8.67 7.24
CA PHE A 153 8.18 8.42 6.28
C PHE A 153 8.67 8.62 4.84
N ILE A 154 8.46 7.61 3.99
CA ILE A 154 8.69 7.66 2.55
C ILE A 154 7.32 7.55 1.86
N ALA A 155 6.92 8.63 1.20
CA ALA A 155 5.68 8.74 0.45
C ALA A 155 5.96 8.64 -1.05
N ILE A 156 5.21 7.80 -1.76
CA ILE A 156 5.32 7.66 -3.21
C ILE A 156 3.99 8.04 -3.85
N ASP A 157 4.04 9.07 -4.63
CA ASP A 157 3.02 9.64 -5.53
C ASP A 157 1.67 10.01 -4.91
N SER A 158 1.59 10.17 -3.60
CA SER A 158 0.51 10.85 -2.88
C SER A 158 0.95 11.18 -1.47
N LEU A 159 0.37 12.22 -0.90
CA LEU A 159 0.61 12.63 0.48
C LEU A 159 -0.71 12.97 1.19
N ILE A 160 -1.59 13.66 0.49
CA ILE A 160 -2.95 14.04 0.90
C ILE A 160 -3.93 13.72 -0.23
N TYR A 161 -5.23 13.79 0.02
CA TYR A 161 -6.23 13.77 -1.05
C TYR A 161 -6.26 15.09 -1.80
N ASP A 162 -6.54 15.00 -3.10
CA ASP A 162 -6.79 16.16 -3.96
C ASP A 162 -8.02 16.93 -3.46
N ASP A 163 -8.12 18.21 -3.80
CA ASP A 163 -9.32 19.02 -3.56
C ASP A 163 -10.47 18.54 -4.43
N TYR A 164 -11.70 18.70 -3.94
CA TYR A 164 -12.90 18.18 -4.60
C TYR A 164 -14.00 19.23 -4.63
N ASP A 165 -14.72 19.26 -5.75
CA ASP A 165 -16.02 19.92 -5.79
C ASP A 165 -17.03 19.18 -4.88
N LEU A 166 -17.57 19.89 -3.89
CA LEU A 166 -18.46 19.33 -2.87
C LEU A 166 -19.74 18.71 -3.45
N ASN A 167 -20.30 19.26 -4.53
CA ASN A 167 -21.47 18.70 -5.17
C ASN A 167 -21.16 17.34 -5.82
N SER A 168 -20.03 17.24 -6.47
CA SER A 168 -19.53 15.96 -7.02
C SER A 168 -19.32 14.92 -5.91
N VAL A 169 -18.83 15.35 -4.74
CA VAL A 169 -18.65 14.47 -3.58
C VAL A 169 -19.98 13.94 -3.08
N VAL A 170 -21.00 14.79 -2.87
CA VAL A 170 -22.33 14.41 -2.40
C VAL A 170 -22.94 13.38 -3.37
N ASN A 171 -22.88 13.65 -4.68
CA ASN A 171 -23.39 12.73 -5.70
C ASN A 171 -22.66 11.38 -5.68
N ARG A 172 -21.35 11.40 -5.47
CA ARG A 172 -20.53 10.18 -5.36
C ARG A 172 -20.89 9.38 -4.10
N ILE A 173 -21.09 10.04 -2.95
CA ILE A 173 -21.50 9.39 -1.70
C ILE A 173 -22.83 8.64 -1.89
N SER A 174 -23.86 9.32 -2.42
CA SER A 174 -25.15 8.71 -2.68
C SER A 174 -25.06 7.45 -3.54
N LYS A 175 -24.32 7.55 -4.66
CA LYS A 175 -24.09 6.41 -5.57
C LYS A 175 -23.32 5.27 -4.90
N THR A 176 -22.29 5.62 -4.09
CA THR A 176 -21.43 4.67 -3.40
C THR A 176 -22.21 3.89 -2.36
N LEU A 177 -23.02 4.57 -1.54
CA LEU A 177 -23.85 3.91 -0.53
C LEU A 177 -24.83 2.92 -1.17
N ARG A 178 -25.57 3.32 -2.22
CA ARG A 178 -26.50 2.43 -2.92
C ARG A 178 -25.81 1.20 -3.51
N LYS A 179 -24.67 1.38 -4.21
CA LYS A 179 -23.93 0.29 -4.81
C LYS A 179 -23.22 -0.58 -3.76
N GLY A 180 -22.79 0.00 -2.66
CA GLY A 180 -22.21 -0.72 -1.53
C GLY A 180 -23.20 -1.69 -0.90
N LEU A 181 -24.47 -1.29 -0.73
CA LEU A 181 -25.53 -2.20 -0.27
C LEU A 181 -25.73 -3.37 -1.23
N VAL A 182 -25.76 -3.12 -2.55
CA VAL A 182 -25.86 -4.19 -3.54
C VAL A 182 -24.64 -5.13 -3.49
N ALA A 183 -23.44 -4.59 -3.28
CA ALA A 183 -22.25 -5.43 -3.15
C ALA A 183 -22.32 -6.37 -1.94
N GLN A 184 -22.93 -5.95 -0.83
CA GLN A 184 -23.13 -6.79 0.36
C GLN A 184 -23.94 -8.07 0.06
N THR A 185 -24.95 -7.98 -0.82
CA THR A 185 -25.81 -9.13 -1.15
C THR A 185 -25.15 -10.20 -2.02
N ARG A 186 -23.91 -9.94 -2.48
CA ARG A 186 -23.16 -10.83 -3.39
C ARG A 186 -21.90 -11.39 -2.75
N LEU A 187 -21.69 -11.21 -1.45
CA LEU A 187 -20.45 -11.63 -0.78
C LEU A 187 -20.27 -13.15 -0.76
N ASP A 188 -21.37 -13.91 -0.79
CA ASP A 188 -21.34 -15.38 -0.80
C ASP A 188 -21.26 -15.98 -2.22
N GLN A 189 -21.27 -15.14 -3.25
CA GLN A 189 -21.18 -15.58 -4.65
C GLN A 189 -19.72 -15.55 -5.12
N GLU A 190 -19.35 -16.51 -5.97
CA GLU A 190 -18.06 -16.46 -6.66
C GLU A 190 -18.04 -15.24 -7.59
N PRO A 191 -16.99 -14.40 -7.50
CA PRO A 191 -16.85 -13.25 -8.38
C PRO A 191 -16.72 -13.67 -9.85
N PRO A 192 -16.86 -12.73 -10.81
CA PRO A 192 -16.58 -13.00 -12.22
C PRO A 192 -15.17 -13.55 -12.40
N THR A 193 -15.05 -14.58 -13.24
CA THR A 193 -13.81 -15.34 -13.48
C THR A 193 -13.22 -15.00 -14.83
N TYR A 194 -11.90 -15.07 -14.93
CA TYR A 194 -11.10 -14.63 -16.07
C TYR A 194 -9.90 -15.54 -16.29
N THR A 195 -9.39 -15.58 -17.50
CA THR A 195 -8.03 -16.09 -17.77
C THR A 195 -6.97 -15.14 -17.19
N VAL A 196 -5.74 -15.59 -17.03
CA VAL A 196 -4.62 -14.74 -16.54
C VAL A 196 -4.41 -13.54 -17.46
N ASP A 197 -4.47 -13.73 -18.78
CA ASP A 197 -4.28 -12.65 -19.76
C ASP A 197 -5.40 -11.61 -19.70
N GLU A 198 -6.63 -12.03 -19.48
CA GLU A 198 -7.75 -11.12 -19.25
C GLU A 198 -7.56 -10.33 -17.94
N MET A 199 -7.11 -10.97 -16.87
CA MET A 199 -6.82 -10.29 -15.60
C MET A 199 -5.72 -9.24 -15.75
N ILE A 200 -4.65 -9.54 -16.51
CA ILE A 200 -3.58 -8.59 -16.80
C ILE A 200 -4.14 -7.35 -17.50
N LYS A 201 -4.92 -7.54 -18.57
CA LYS A 201 -5.57 -6.45 -19.32
C LYS A 201 -6.53 -5.65 -18.45
N LEU A 202 -7.36 -6.33 -17.65
CA LEU A 202 -8.33 -5.68 -16.77
C LEU A 202 -7.66 -4.87 -15.66
N TRP A 203 -6.55 -5.34 -15.09
CA TRP A 203 -5.80 -4.57 -14.10
C TRP A 203 -5.20 -3.31 -14.71
N HIS A 204 -4.49 -3.46 -15.84
CA HIS A 204 -3.92 -2.34 -16.59
C HIS A 204 -4.96 -1.27 -16.92
N LEU A 205 -6.10 -1.67 -17.50
CA LEU A 205 -7.18 -0.74 -17.86
C LEU A 205 -7.87 -0.15 -16.62
N GLY A 206 -8.07 -0.96 -15.58
CA GLY A 206 -8.71 -0.54 -14.33
C GLY A 206 -7.92 0.51 -13.55
N THR A 207 -6.59 0.51 -13.71
CA THR A 207 -5.69 1.52 -13.15
C THR A 207 -5.44 2.71 -14.10
N ARG A 208 -6.26 2.87 -15.14
CA ARG A 208 -6.08 3.88 -16.20
C ARG A 208 -4.68 3.79 -16.84
N LYS A 209 -4.20 2.57 -17.05
CA LYS A 209 -2.87 2.24 -17.59
C LYS A 209 -1.69 2.65 -16.71
N SER A 210 -1.94 3.06 -15.48
CA SER A 210 -0.89 3.44 -14.53
C SER A 210 -0.01 2.25 -14.11
N VAL A 211 -0.57 1.03 -14.03
CA VAL A 211 0.21 -0.21 -13.91
C VAL A 211 0.52 -0.74 -15.31
N ALA A 212 1.78 -0.89 -15.64
CA ALA A 212 2.23 -1.45 -16.91
C ALA A 212 1.84 -2.93 -17.03
N LEU A 213 1.57 -3.43 -18.26
CA LEU A 213 1.13 -4.82 -18.47
C LEU A 213 2.13 -5.83 -17.87
N GLU A 214 3.43 -5.58 -18.07
CA GLU A 214 4.54 -6.39 -17.56
C GLU A 214 4.67 -6.36 -16.04
N SER A 215 4.11 -5.36 -15.38
CA SER A 215 4.13 -5.21 -13.92
C SER A 215 2.97 -5.92 -13.23
N VAL A 216 1.85 -6.14 -13.92
CA VAL A 216 0.65 -6.78 -13.35
C VAL A 216 0.92 -8.16 -12.73
N PRO A 217 1.79 -9.03 -13.29
CA PRO A 217 2.09 -10.33 -12.70
C PRO A 217 2.59 -10.28 -11.25
N HIS A 218 3.28 -9.20 -10.83
CA HIS A 218 3.68 -9.02 -9.43
C HIS A 218 2.46 -8.93 -8.51
N LEU A 219 1.43 -8.25 -8.96
CA LEU A 219 0.18 -8.04 -8.21
C LEU A 219 -0.71 -9.29 -8.21
N LEU A 220 -0.77 -10.02 -9.35
CA LEU A 220 -1.60 -11.22 -9.47
C LEU A 220 -1.16 -12.35 -8.55
N LYS A 221 0.13 -12.43 -8.17
CA LYS A 221 0.62 -13.45 -7.21
C LYS A 221 -0.18 -13.45 -5.89
N ARG A 222 -0.71 -12.31 -5.48
CA ARG A 222 -1.49 -12.13 -4.26
C ARG A 222 -2.94 -11.72 -4.55
N GLY A 223 -3.18 -11.17 -5.74
CA GLY A 223 -4.45 -10.60 -6.16
C GLY A 223 -5.35 -11.54 -6.95
N ALA A 224 -4.93 -12.78 -7.22
CA ALA A 224 -5.72 -13.77 -7.95
C ALA A 224 -5.98 -15.02 -7.09
N LYS A 225 -7.21 -15.54 -7.18
CA LYS A 225 -7.61 -16.85 -6.64
C LYS A 225 -8.18 -17.70 -7.77
N GLN A 226 -7.85 -18.99 -7.78
CA GLN A 226 -8.41 -19.94 -8.74
C GLN A 226 -9.91 -20.11 -8.52
N SER A 227 -10.67 -20.14 -9.59
CA SER A 227 -12.11 -20.39 -9.56
C SER A 227 -12.38 -21.82 -9.08
N LYS A 228 -13.46 -21.97 -8.31
CA LYS A 228 -13.94 -23.30 -7.89
C LYS A 228 -14.79 -23.96 -8.98
N SER A 229 -15.45 -23.15 -9.80
CA SER A 229 -16.33 -23.62 -10.88
C SER A 229 -15.56 -23.99 -12.16
N ASP A 230 -14.44 -23.31 -12.43
CA ASP A 230 -13.59 -23.54 -13.61
C ASP A 230 -12.11 -23.41 -13.23
N PRO A 231 -11.37 -24.52 -13.02
CA PRO A 231 -9.95 -24.51 -12.61
C PRO A 231 -9.00 -23.84 -13.60
N THR A 232 -9.43 -23.54 -14.82
CA THR A 232 -8.64 -22.81 -15.82
C THR A 232 -8.73 -21.30 -15.67
N LYS A 233 -9.65 -20.81 -14.83
CA LYS A 233 -9.93 -19.40 -14.59
C LYS A 233 -9.62 -18.97 -13.17
N TYR A 234 -9.53 -17.67 -13.01
CA TYR A 234 -9.21 -16.99 -11.76
C TYR A 234 -10.14 -15.80 -11.52
N TYR A 235 -10.28 -15.39 -10.28
CA TYR A 235 -10.96 -14.16 -9.90
C TYR A 235 -10.08 -13.27 -9.03
N PHE A 236 -10.37 -11.97 -9.00
CA PHE A 236 -9.67 -11.03 -8.13
C PHE A 236 -9.98 -11.31 -6.67
N SER A 237 -8.95 -11.56 -5.85
CA SER A 237 -9.08 -11.92 -4.43
C SER A 237 -9.58 -10.79 -3.54
N ARG A 238 -9.42 -9.53 -4.00
CA ARG A 238 -9.83 -8.36 -3.24
C ARG A 238 -11.34 -8.30 -3.03
N ASP A 239 -11.75 -7.78 -1.89
CA ASP A 239 -13.15 -7.57 -1.55
C ASP A 239 -13.81 -6.59 -2.53
N SER A 240 -14.94 -6.98 -3.11
CA SER A 240 -15.67 -6.13 -4.07
C SER A 240 -16.20 -4.82 -3.46
N ARG A 241 -16.38 -4.78 -2.13
CA ARG A 241 -16.81 -3.60 -1.37
C ARG A 241 -15.77 -2.48 -1.36
N LEU A 242 -14.50 -2.79 -1.61
CA LEU A 242 -13.44 -1.78 -1.74
C LEU A 242 -13.72 -0.74 -2.83
N LYS A 243 -14.45 -1.12 -3.89
CA LYS A 243 -14.90 -0.18 -4.94
C LYS A 243 -15.83 0.92 -4.41
N TYR A 244 -16.40 0.68 -3.24
CA TYR A 244 -17.37 1.56 -2.58
C TYR A 244 -16.83 2.12 -1.26
N THR A 245 -15.51 2.16 -1.10
CA THR A 245 -14.85 2.87 0.00
C THR A 245 -15.20 4.35 -0.10
N LEU A 246 -15.69 4.91 1.01
CA LEU A 246 -15.92 6.34 1.12
C LEU A 246 -14.60 7.04 1.41
N PHE A 247 -13.99 7.57 0.37
CA PHE A 247 -12.93 8.56 0.50
C PHE A 247 -13.58 9.94 0.58
N ASN A 248 -13.90 10.36 1.80
CA ASN A 248 -14.48 11.68 2.01
C ASN A 248 -13.39 12.74 1.93
N PRO A 249 -13.64 13.85 1.23
CA PRO A 249 -12.79 15.01 1.34
C PRO A 249 -12.77 15.47 2.79
N GLU A 250 -11.62 15.92 3.22
CA GLU A 250 -11.43 16.53 4.53
C GLU A 250 -11.47 18.05 4.37
N ASP A 251 -11.92 18.73 5.41
CA ASP A 251 -11.87 20.19 5.43
C ASP A 251 -10.43 20.68 5.26
N ARG A 252 -10.22 21.70 4.43
CA ARG A 252 -8.89 22.24 4.12
C ARG A 252 -8.12 22.67 5.37
N LYS A 253 -8.78 23.29 6.34
CA LYS A 253 -8.15 23.73 7.60
C LYS A 253 -7.75 22.54 8.46
N PHE A 254 -8.56 21.46 8.42
CA PHE A 254 -8.22 20.24 9.12
C PHE A 254 -6.97 19.56 8.51
N VAL A 255 -6.89 19.46 7.18
CA VAL A 255 -5.70 18.90 6.51
C VAL A 255 -4.47 19.77 6.74
N GLU A 256 -4.60 21.10 6.70
CA GLU A 256 -3.51 22.02 7.02
C GLU A 256 -3.02 21.83 8.47
N ALA A 257 -3.95 21.67 9.42
CA ALA A 257 -3.61 21.39 10.81
C ALA A 257 -2.88 20.03 10.97
N LEU A 258 -3.24 19.01 10.18
CA LEU A 258 -2.51 17.74 10.14
C LEU A 258 -1.10 17.95 9.56
N VAL A 259 -1.00 18.58 8.38
CA VAL A 259 0.27 18.84 7.69
C VAL A 259 1.28 19.53 8.61
N LYS A 260 0.85 20.54 9.35
CA LYS A 260 1.69 21.29 10.32
C LYS A 260 2.24 20.45 11.48
N ARG A 261 1.77 19.23 11.65
CA ARG A 261 2.23 18.31 12.71
C ARG A 261 3.26 17.27 12.22
N LEU A 262 3.58 17.24 10.94
CA LEU A 262 4.57 16.28 10.39
C LEU A 262 5.99 16.67 10.80
N LYS A 263 6.59 15.92 11.72
CA LYS A 263 7.91 16.23 12.32
C LYS A 263 9.02 15.26 11.89
N CYS A 264 8.67 14.04 11.50
CA CYS A 264 9.67 13.03 11.15
C CYS A 264 10.38 13.36 9.83
N PRO A 265 11.60 12.85 9.62
CA PRO A 265 12.22 12.87 8.30
C PRO A 265 11.26 12.28 7.26
N THR A 266 11.00 13.01 6.19
CA THR A 266 10.01 12.63 5.19
C THR A 266 10.55 12.82 3.78
N LEU A 267 10.52 11.74 2.98
CA LEU A 267 10.79 11.78 1.54
C LEU A 267 9.47 11.66 0.78
N TYR A 268 9.16 12.63 -0.07
CA TYR A 268 8.04 12.55 -1.00
C TYR A 268 8.54 12.48 -2.44
N VAL A 269 8.24 11.37 -3.12
CA VAL A 269 8.58 11.12 -4.52
C VAL A 269 7.31 11.21 -5.35
N LYS A 270 7.22 12.17 -6.27
CA LYS A 270 6.07 12.44 -7.14
C LYS A 270 6.36 12.03 -8.57
N ALA A 271 5.51 11.20 -9.16
CA ALA A 271 5.59 10.81 -10.56
C ALA A 271 5.03 11.92 -11.48
N ILE A 272 5.78 12.31 -12.52
CA ILE A 272 5.43 13.42 -13.42
C ILE A 272 4.14 13.12 -14.19
N ASP A 273 3.97 11.89 -14.67
CA ASP A 273 2.83 11.49 -15.51
C ASP A 273 1.61 11.05 -14.67
N SER A 274 1.65 11.27 -13.37
CA SER A 274 0.52 10.95 -12.46
C SER A 274 -0.40 12.16 -12.29
N PRO A 275 -1.72 11.98 -12.46
CA PRO A 275 -2.69 13.05 -12.28
C PRO A 275 -3.01 13.35 -10.81
N PHE A 276 -2.56 12.51 -9.86
CA PHE A 276 -2.85 12.68 -8.44
C PHE A 276 -1.92 13.68 -7.77
N SER A 277 -2.41 14.39 -6.76
CA SER A 277 -1.65 15.40 -5.99
C SER A 277 -0.94 16.43 -6.88
N ALA A 278 -1.60 16.84 -7.96
CA ALA A 278 -1.13 17.83 -8.92
C ALA A 278 -1.98 19.11 -8.93
N ASP A 279 -3.05 19.15 -8.14
CA ASP A 279 -3.94 20.30 -7.98
C ASP A 279 -3.30 21.39 -7.11
N PRO A 280 -3.78 22.66 -7.22
CA PRO A 280 -3.22 23.79 -6.46
C PRO A 280 -3.21 23.57 -4.95
N TYR A 281 -4.21 22.91 -4.41
CA TYR A 281 -4.29 22.61 -2.98
C TYR A 281 -3.21 21.64 -2.52
N SER A 282 -2.96 20.58 -3.27
CA SER A 282 -1.88 19.64 -2.98
C SER A 282 -0.50 20.31 -3.06
N ILE A 283 -0.33 21.26 -3.99
CA ILE A 283 0.89 22.07 -4.11
C ILE A 283 1.06 22.95 -2.87
N GLU A 284 0.03 23.68 -2.45
CA GLU A 284 0.04 24.54 -1.26
C GLU A 284 0.43 23.74 0.01
N MET A 285 -0.16 22.57 0.21
CA MET A 285 0.16 21.73 1.39
C MET A 285 1.62 21.25 1.37
N ARG A 286 2.16 20.97 0.20
CA ARG A 286 3.56 20.62 0.03
C ARG A 286 4.48 21.81 0.37
N GLU A 287 4.16 23.01 -0.09
CA GLU A 287 4.92 24.22 0.19
C GLU A 287 4.94 24.54 1.69
N ILE A 288 3.83 24.30 2.39
CA ILE A 288 3.78 24.39 3.86
C ILE A 288 4.79 23.41 4.48
N LEU A 289 4.82 22.15 4.02
CA LEU A 289 5.77 21.16 4.54
C LEU A 289 7.23 21.55 4.30
N GLU A 290 7.55 22.10 3.14
CA GLU A 290 8.90 22.60 2.82
C GLU A 290 9.34 23.73 3.77
N GLN A 291 8.40 24.55 4.23
CA GLN A 291 8.68 25.66 5.16
C GLN A 291 8.84 25.21 6.62
N ILE A 292 8.10 24.19 7.05
CA ILE A 292 8.00 23.86 8.49
C ILE A 292 8.82 22.64 8.90
N ASN A 293 9.20 21.77 7.97
CA ASN A 293 9.93 20.53 8.27
C ASN A 293 11.28 20.50 7.52
N GLU A 294 12.34 20.90 8.17
CA GLU A 294 13.70 20.93 7.62
C GLU A 294 14.21 19.55 7.15
N LYS A 295 13.55 18.46 7.57
CA LYS A 295 13.85 17.07 7.19
C LYS A 295 12.90 16.54 6.10
N TYR A 296 12.13 17.42 5.47
CA TYR A 296 11.28 17.09 4.33
C TYR A 296 12.08 17.21 3.03
N GLU A 297 11.96 16.21 2.16
CA GLU A 297 12.55 16.19 0.83
C GLU A 297 11.48 15.86 -0.20
N PHE A 298 11.44 16.63 -1.29
CA PHE A 298 10.51 16.44 -2.38
C PHE A 298 11.25 16.27 -3.71
N HIS A 299 10.86 15.24 -4.49
CA HIS A 299 11.47 14.96 -5.79
C HIS A 299 10.42 14.55 -6.81
N PHE A 300 10.53 15.11 -8.03
CA PHE A 300 9.85 14.60 -9.19
C PHE A 300 10.67 13.49 -9.86
N VAL A 301 9.97 12.47 -10.37
CA VAL A 301 10.57 11.40 -11.18
C VAL A 301 9.72 11.13 -12.41
N PRO A 302 10.32 10.71 -13.54
CA PRO A 302 9.54 10.26 -14.70
C PRO A 302 8.75 9.00 -14.37
N GLY A 303 7.55 8.86 -14.93
CA GLY A 303 6.72 7.67 -14.80
C GLY A 303 5.30 7.96 -14.30
N THR A 304 4.50 6.90 -14.25
CA THR A 304 3.08 6.92 -13.88
C THR A 304 2.87 6.80 -12.38
N HIS A 305 1.61 6.84 -11.92
CA HIS A 305 1.24 6.68 -10.50
C HIS A 305 1.89 5.48 -9.80
N HIS A 306 2.12 4.37 -10.50
CA HIS A 306 2.78 3.18 -9.94
C HIS A 306 4.28 3.13 -10.25
N VAL A 307 4.97 4.28 -10.18
CA VAL A 307 6.39 4.40 -10.53
C VAL A 307 7.31 3.45 -9.76
N HIS A 308 7.03 3.17 -8.50
CA HIS A 308 7.78 2.23 -7.67
C HIS A 308 7.67 0.77 -8.14
N LEU A 309 6.59 0.44 -8.84
CA LEU A 309 6.33 -0.88 -9.41
C LEU A 309 6.87 -0.99 -10.84
N ASN A 310 6.61 0.04 -11.67
CA ASN A 310 6.97 0.01 -13.09
C ASN A 310 8.44 0.37 -13.34
N ASN A 311 8.96 1.37 -12.62
CA ASN A 311 10.29 1.98 -12.83
C ASN A 311 11.02 2.16 -11.49
N PRO A 312 11.24 1.09 -10.70
CA PRO A 312 11.85 1.19 -9.37
C PRO A 312 13.24 1.80 -9.38
N GLU A 313 13.96 1.73 -10.51
CA GLU A 313 15.30 2.29 -10.72
C GLU A 313 15.37 3.81 -10.62
N VAL A 314 14.25 4.53 -10.83
CA VAL A 314 14.23 6.00 -10.64
C VAL A 314 13.90 6.38 -9.20
N VAL A 315 13.27 5.49 -8.43
CA VAL A 315 12.87 5.72 -7.04
C VAL A 315 13.96 5.25 -6.05
N ALA A 316 14.56 4.09 -6.30
CA ALA A 316 15.52 3.47 -5.39
C ALA A 316 16.73 4.35 -5.03
N PRO A 317 17.36 5.11 -5.95
CA PRO A 317 18.46 6.00 -5.61
C PRO A 317 18.07 7.12 -4.64
N LEU A 318 16.85 7.68 -4.79
CA LEU A 318 16.33 8.73 -3.91
C LEU A 318 16.15 8.20 -2.48
N ILE A 319 15.54 7.01 -2.36
CA ILE A 319 15.39 6.36 -1.05
C ILE A 319 16.74 6.12 -0.39
N LYS A 320 17.72 5.57 -1.11
CA LYS A 320 19.07 5.33 -0.58
C LYS A 320 19.77 6.62 -0.11
N LYS A 321 19.67 7.69 -0.92
CA LYS A 321 20.25 8.99 -0.57
C LYS A 321 19.60 9.59 0.68
N PHE A 322 18.27 9.53 0.77
CA PHE A 322 17.49 10.00 1.92
C PHE A 322 17.88 9.25 3.20
N VAL A 323 17.91 7.92 3.14
CA VAL A 323 18.28 7.06 4.28
C VAL A 323 19.71 7.36 4.75
N GLN A 324 20.66 7.52 3.82
CA GLN A 324 22.04 7.87 4.13
C GLN A 324 22.14 9.27 4.76
N LYS A 325 21.47 10.28 4.20
CA LYS A 325 21.50 11.67 4.67
C LYS A 325 21.00 11.80 6.11
N HIS A 326 19.95 11.04 6.46
CA HIS A 326 19.33 11.09 7.78
C HIS A 326 19.85 10.02 8.75
N ASN A 327 20.91 9.28 8.41
CA ASN A 327 21.48 8.18 9.21
C ASN A 327 20.44 7.12 9.61
N LEU A 328 19.52 6.80 8.70
CA LEU A 328 18.48 5.80 8.88
C LEU A 328 18.96 4.42 8.41
N SER A 329 18.25 3.37 8.84
CA SER A 329 18.52 1.97 8.44
C SER A 329 17.40 1.46 7.52
N ILE A 330 17.75 0.79 6.40
CA ILE A 330 16.83 0.16 5.47
C ILE A 330 17.28 -1.24 5.03
#